data_38f35b1f1e60effc53d90dfe40f72d4b
#
_entry.id   38f35b1f1e60effc53d90dfe40f72d4b
#
_cell.length_a   1.000
_cell.length_b   1.000
_cell.length_c   1.000
_cell.angle_alpha   90.00
_cell.angle_beta   90.00
_cell.angle_gamma   90.00
#
_symmetry.space_group_name_H-M   'P 1'
#
loop_
_entity.id
_entity.type
_entity.pdbx_description
1 polymer ?
#
loop_
_entity_poly.entity_id
_entity_poly.type
_entity_poly.pdbx_seq_one_letter_code
_entity_poly.pdbx_strand_id
1 'polypeptide(L)'
;MIICLTLLNQKHRKDVEGLRISLKYSKLSVLVFISIVFHSKKRYNISKTDIFDLGGTMEQLKLNQYFDYSLEPRRAILFQDVKSNYASIECVQRNLNPLTTSLCVMSRADHSKGLTLASSPTFKKVFGMKNVSRASDLPFLIETRKFNYPKWYRTHTDIHGQRTEPTLQYVAFIESWAKRTWIVPPQMQLYVDYKIEVTDILTNYTSIDEIHSYSIDESFLDITESLNFFYPEIKNRYEQMNRIALDLQREIRDKLGLYVTVGMGDNPLLAKLAMDNYAKHNDNMRALIRYEDVPNKLWTIPKMTDFWGIGKRTEKRLNKLGITSIKELANADPLLLKQKLGAIGLQHFFHANGIDESNVREKYTPKSTSFSNSQILPRDYHKQREIELVIKEMAENLAIRLRKGGKLASNLSLYAGAASTSEYSSVKVSRNIEATQNTKELQDLAISLFREKYQGGAIRQIGISGNQLSDSSVRQLSLFESVEENQTNKKQESLQKAIDEIRETFDFLSIQKASSLSEGSRVIYRNKLIGGHAASQDKEVKDVS
;
A
#
# COMPACT_ATOMS: atom_id res chain seq x y z
N MET A 1 9.02 -23.94 32.36
CA MET A 1 8.29 -23.04 31.42
C MET A 1 6.96 -23.64 30.96
N ILE A 2 6.92 -24.86 30.44
CA ILE A 2 5.70 -25.56 30.00
C ILE A 2 4.69 -25.80 31.12
N ILE A 3 5.14 -26.09 32.33
CA ILE A 3 4.29 -26.37 33.51
C ILE A 3 3.54 -25.11 33.98
N CYS A 4 4.11 -23.91 33.87
CA CYS A 4 3.45 -22.65 34.22
C CYS A 4 2.34 -22.26 33.25
N LEU A 5 2.47 -22.60 31.96
CA LEU A 5 1.47 -22.29 30.92
C LEU A 5 0.21 -23.17 31.05
N THR A 6 0.35 -24.41 31.52
CA THR A 6 -0.78 -25.34 31.71
C THR A 6 -1.65 -24.96 32.92
N LEU A 7 -1.08 -24.34 33.93
CA LEU A 7 -1.80 -23.90 35.15
C LEU A 7 -2.62 -22.61 34.92
N LEU A 8 -2.19 -21.76 34.01
CA LEU A 8 -2.92 -20.51 33.64
C LEU A 8 -4.20 -20.73 32.83
N ASN A 9 -4.33 -21.89 32.19
CA ASN A 9 -5.51 -22.21 31.36
C ASN A 9 -6.69 -22.81 32.15
N GLN A 10 -6.58 -23.10 33.43
CA GLN A 10 -7.61 -23.83 34.18
C GLN A 10 -8.21 -23.15 35.40
N LYS A 11 -7.79 -21.94 35.83
CA LYS A 11 -8.32 -21.34 37.05
C LYS A 11 -8.74 -19.87 37.00
N HIS A 12 -9.81 -19.58 37.70
CA HIS A 12 -10.54 -18.31 37.81
C HIS A 12 -9.73 -17.13 38.41
N ARG A 13 -10.26 -15.90 38.13
CA ARG A 13 -9.76 -14.56 38.47
C ARG A 13 -9.15 -14.37 39.88
N LYS A 14 -9.40 -15.22 40.86
CA LYS A 14 -8.90 -15.06 42.23
C LYS A 14 -7.42 -15.43 42.43
N ASP A 15 -6.85 -16.25 41.54
CA ASP A 15 -5.46 -16.70 41.68
C ASP A 15 -4.42 -15.68 41.16
N VAL A 16 -4.86 -14.63 40.50
CA VAL A 16 -3.97 -13.57 39.98
C VAL A 16 -3.43 -12.68 41.13
N GLU A 17 -4.19 -12.50 42.21
CA GLU A 17 -3.72 -11.73 43.37
C GLU A 17 -2.62 -12.45 44.16
N GLY A 18 -2.68 -13.77 44.25
CA GLY A 18 -1.63 -14.56 44.88
C GLY A 18 -0.29 -14.54 44.12
N LEU A 19 -0.33 -14.46 42.80
CA LEU A 19 0.87 -14.31 41.94
C LEU A 19 1.50 -12.91 42.06
N ARG A 20 0.69 -11.87 42.33
CA ARG A 20 1.18 -10.49 42.55
C ARG A 20 2.21 -10.39 43.69
N ILE A 21 2.07 -11.18 44.75
CA ILE A 21 2.93 -11.10 45.93
C ILE A 21 4.29 -11.79 45.72
N SER A 22 4.34 -12.82 44.86
CA SER A 22 5.56 -13.58 44.57
C SER A 22 6.51 -12.91 43.60
N LEU A 23 6.00 -12.02 42.74
CA LEU A 23 6.76 -11.38 41.63
C LEU A 23 7.48 -10.07 42.05
N LYS A 24 7.40 -9.66 43.31
CA LYS A 24 7.96 -8.40 43.82
C LYS A 24 9.49 -8.30 43.86
N TYR A 25 10.23 -9.37 43.60
CA TYR A 25 11.65 -9.43 43.98
C TYR A 25 12.68 -9.82 42.90
N SER A 26 12.34 -9.90 41.61
CA SER A 26 13.40 -10.10 40.60
C SER A 26 13.17 -9.31 39.30
N LYS A 27 14.24 -8.68 38.77
CA LYS A 27 14.25 -7.97 37.49
C LYS A 27 13.88 -8.87 36.30
N LEU A 28 14.13 -10.16 36.40
CA LEU A 28 13.80 -11.18 35.41
C LEU A 28 12.28 -11.38 35.29
N SER A 29 11.55 -11.24 36.40
CA SER A 29 10.10 -11.42 36.45
C SER A 29 9.33 -10.33 35.71
N VAL A 30 9.85 -9.11 35.68
CA VAL A 30 9.24 -7.96 34.98
C VAL A 30 9.41 -8.10 33.49
N LEU A 31 10.57 -8.57 33.02
CA LEU A 31 10.84 -8.81 31.58
C LEU A 31 10.01 -9.99 31.06
N VAL A 32 9.89 -11.06 31.82
CA VAL A 32 9.01 -12.20 31.48
C VAL A 32 7.54 -11.76 31.43
N PHE A 33 7.12 -10.88 32.36
CA PHE A 33 5.75 -10.36 32.37
C PHE A 33 5.47 -9.41 31.17
N ILE A 34 6.40 -8.54 30.84
CA ILE A 34 6.30 -7.67 29.66
C ILE A 34 6.30 -8.51 28.38
N SER A 35 7.17 -9.49 28.25
CA SER A 35 7.19 -10.41 27.11
C SER A 35 5.88 -11.20 27.00
N ILE A 36 5.35 -11.74 28.10
CA ILE A 36 4.07 -12.47 28.13
C ILE A 36 2.88 -11.56 27.76
N VAL A 37 2.87 -10.32 28.23
CA VAL A 37 1.79 -9.35 27.93
C VAL A 37 1.80 -8.95 26.46
N PHE A 38 2.97 -8.88 25.81
CA PHE A 38 3.08 -8.52 24.40
C PHE A 38 2.93 -9.71 23.45
N HIS A 39 3.34 -10.92 23.83
CA HIS A 39 3.11 -12.15 23.04
C HIS A 39 1.63 -12.61 23.03
N SER A 40 0.83 -12.18 24.01
CA SER A 40 -0.57 -12.60 24.13
C SER A 40 -1.58 -11.62 23.49
N LYS A 41 -1.25 -10.94 22.41
CA LYS A 41 -2.13 -9.99 21.66
C LYS A 41 -3.57 -10.48 21.37
N LYS A 42 -3.87 -11.74 21.62
CA LYS A 42 -5.18 -12.33 21.28
C LYS A 42 -6.20 -12.43 22.42
N ARG A 43 -5.87 -12.13 23.72
CA ARG A 43 -6.83 -12.52 24.78
C ARG A 43 -7.02 -11.59 26.00
N TYR A 44 -6.33 -10.47 26.18
CA TYR A 44 -6.54 -9.66 27.39
C TYR A 44 -6.76 -8.18 27.07
N ASN A 45 -7.97 -7.69 27.44
CA ASN A 45 -8.25 -6.26 27.58
C ASN A 45 -7.56 -5.78 28.88
N ILE A 46 -6.32 -5.33 28.79
CA ILE A 46 -5.61 -4.76 29.93
C ILE A 46 -6.08 -3.31 30.07
N SER A 47 -6.70 -2.99 31.19
CA SER A 47 -7.16 -1.64 31.50
C SER A 47 -5.98 -0.69 31.79
N LYS A 48 -6.21 0.61 31.70
CA LYS A 48 -5.20 1.63 32.05
C LYS A 48 -4.66 1.47 33.49
N THR A 49 -5.47 0.95 34.41
CA THR A 49 -5.14 0.70 35.81
C THR A 49 -4.11 -0.42 35.99
N ASP A 50 -4.12 -1.45 35.16
CA ASP A 50 -3.23 -2.60 35.30
C ASP A 50 -1.75 -2.28 35.01
N ILE A 51 -1.50 -1.17 34.26
CA ILE A 51 -0.14 -0.69 33.94
C ILE A 51 0.40 0.25 35.03
N PHE A 52 -0.48 0.96 35.76
CA PHE A 52 -0.10 1.94 36.76
C PHE A 52 0.25 1.31 38.14
N ASP A 53 -0.24 0.12 38.43
CA ASP A 53 0.00 -0.57 39.73
C ASP A 53 1.35 -1.29 39.84
N LEU A 54 2.17 -1.28 38.80
CA LEU A 54 3.56 -1.72 38.85
C LEU A 54 4.46 -0.58 39.37
N GLY A 55 4.24 -0.18 40.64
CA GLY A 55 4.89 0.94 41.32
C GLY A 55 6.43 0.85 41.41
N GLY A 56 7.06 1.01 40.25
CA GLY A 56 8.48 1.29 40.13
C GLY A 56 8.64 2.50 39.20
N THR A 57 9.34 3.51 39.67
CA THR A 57 9.71 4.68 38.88
C THR A 57 10.45 4.21 37.62
N MET A 58 9.81 4.38 36.49
CA MET A 58 10.30 4.02 35.13
C MET A 58 11.56 4.78 34.70
N GLU A 59 12.13 5.59 35.56
CA GLU A 59 13.37 6.36 35.32
C GLU A 59 14.61 5.46 35.13
N GLN A 60 14.52 4.18 35.43
CA GLN A 60 15.65 3.25 35.35
C GLN A 60 15.59 2.22 34.23
N LEU A 61 14.51 2.14 33.50
CA LEU A 61 14.43 1.27 32.33
C LEU A 61 14.91 2.00 31.08
N LYS A 62 16.22 2.20 30.95
CA LYS A 62 16.87 2.38 29.65
C LYS A 62 16.75 1.05 28.92
N LEU A 63 15.59 0.82 28.30
CA LEU A 63 15.22 -0.42 27.60
C LEU A 63 16.28 -0.87 26.57
N ASN A 64 17.10 0.05 26.06
CA ASN A 64 18.15 -0.22 25.08
C ASN A 64 19.33 -1.04 25.59
N GLN A 65 19.49 -1.15 26.89
CA GLN A 65 20.48 -2.05 27.51
C GLN A 65 19.93 -3.48 27.70
N TYR A 66 18.65 -3.72 27.36
CA TYR A 66 17.90 -4.91 27.77
C TYR A 66 17.26 -5.71 26.64
N PHE A 67 17.41 -5.31 25.37
CA PHE A 67 17.00 -6.18 24.29
C PHE A 67 18.01 -7.31 24.12
N ASP A 68 17.66 -8.47 24.65
CA ASP A 68 18.40 -9.70 24.39
C ASP A 68 17.88 -10.33 23.11
N TYR A 69 18.54 -10.04 22.00
CA TYR A 69 18.19 -10.59 20.69
C TYR A 69 18.31 -12.12 20.61
N SER A 70 18.92 -12.79 21.61
CA SER A 70 18.92 -14.26 21.67
C SER A 70 17.54 -14.84 21.98
N LEU A 71 16.65 -14.02 22.53
CA LEU A 71 15.26 -14.40 22.84
C LEU A 71 14.31 -14.13 21.66
N GLU A 72 14.75 -13.36 20.67
CA GLU A 72 13.93 -13.02 19.50
C GLU A 72 13.97 -14.14 18.46
N PRO A 73 12.82 -14.42 17.80
CA PRO A 73 12.79 -15.37 16.68
C PRO A 73 13.73 -14.93 15.57
N ARG A 74 14.66 -15.80 15.19
CA ARG A 74 15.53 -15.57 14.03
C ARG A 74 15.01 -16.34 12.84
N ARG A 75 14.25 -15.68 11.99
CA ARG A 75 13.80 -16.22 10.71
C ARG A 75 14.76 -15.86 9.59
N ALA A 76 14.69 -16.57 8.49
CA ALA A 76 15.42 -16.24 7.27
C ALA A 76 14.45 -15.57 6.30
N ILE A 77 14.31 -14.26 6.40
CA ILE A 77 13.37 -13.49 5.58
C ILE A 77 14.10 -12.84 4.40
N LEU A 78 13.59 -13.08 3.20
CA LEU A 78 13.93 -12.30 2.02
C LEU A 78 12.81 -11.29 1.75
N PHE A 79 13.19 -10.08 1.33
CA PHE A 79 12.27 -9.11 0.76
C PHE A 79 12.74 -8.74 -0.65
N GLN A 80 11.94 -9.14 -1.65
CA GLN A 80 12.23 -8.96 -3.06
C GLN A 80 11.45 -7.77 -3.62
N ASP A 81 12.10 -6.95 -4.49
CA ASP A 81 11.52 -5.79 -5.18
C ASP A 81 12.01 -5.80 -6.64
N VAL A 82 11.09 -5.72 -7.62
CA VAL A 82 11.44 -5.62 -9.04
C VAL A 82 11.90 -4.20 -9.37
N LYS A 83 13.15 -4.07 -9.79
CA LYS A 83 13.77 -2.76 -10.06
C LYS A 83 13.04 -1.99 -11.15
N SER A 84 12.41 -0.86 -10.79
CA SER A 84 11.65 -0.01 -11.72
C SER A 84 10.55 -0.76 -12.50
N ASN A 85 9.81 -1.63 -11.85
CA ASN A 85 8.92 -2.68 -12.35
C ASN A 85 8.29 -2.37 -13.72
N TYR A 86 7.29 -1.49 -13.82
CA TYR A 86 6.60 -1.20 -15.09
C TYR A 86 7.56 -0.80 -16.21
N ALA A 87 8.55 0.05 -15.90
CA ALA A 87 9.52 0.48 -16.90
C ALA A 87 10.44 -0.67 -17.35
N SER A 88 10.79 -1.59 -16.45
CA SER A 88 11.59 -2.77 -16.77
C SER A 88 10.81 -3.74 -17.65
N ILE A 89 9.53 -4.01 -17.33
CA ILE A 89 8.65 -4.85 -18.16
C ILE A 89 8.50 -4.25 -19.57
N GLU A 90 8.27 -2.93 -19.66
CA GLU A 90 8.18 -2.26 -20.97
C GLU A 90 9.49 -2.31 -21.77
N CYS A 91 10.63 -2.32 -21.11
CA CYS A 91 11.93 -2.54 -21.77
C CYS A 91 12.03 -3.98 -22.30
N VAL A 92 11.73 -4.97 -21.46
CA VAL A 92 11.80 -6.40 -21.84
C VAL A 92 10.89 -6.70 -23.04
N GLN A 93 9.65 -6.20 -23.03
CA GLN A 93 8.69 -6.35 -24.13
C GLN A 93 9.19 -5.78 -25.48
N ARG A 94 10.17 -4.88 -25.44
CA ARG A 94 10.79 -4.26 -26.63
C ARG A 94 12.19 -4.80 -26.90
N ASN A 95 12.61 -5.89 -26.24
CA ASN A 95 13.96 -6.42 -26.32
C ASN A 95 15.04 -5.40 -25.94
N LEU A 96 14.73 -4.51 -24.98
CA LEU A 96 15.64 -3.47 -24.47
C LEU A 96 16.14 -3.86 -23.09
N ASN A 97 17.38 -3.47 -22.76
CA ASN A 97 17.92 -3.70 -21.43
C ASN A 97 17.33 -2.71 -20.41
N PRO A 98 16.64 -3.18 -19.33
CA PRO A 98 16.01 -2.32 -18.32
C PRO A 98 16.98 -1.38 -17.58
N LEU A 99 18.25 -1.77 -17.41
CA LEU A 99 19.22 -0.99 -16.64
C LEU A 99 19.84 0.15 -17.45
N THR A 100 20.00 -0.02 -18.77
CA THR A 100 20.72 0.93 -19.64
C THR A 100 19.81 1.76 -20.54
N THR A 101 18.56 1.34 -20.73
CA THR A 101 17.59 2.07 -21.56
C THR A 101 16.95 3.22 -20.77
N SER A 102 16.83 4.39 -21.39
CA SER A 102 16.03 5.48 -20.86
C SER A 102 14.56 5.31 -21.28
N LEU A 103 13.70 4.91 -20.34
CA LEU A 103 12.28 4.67 -20.56
C LEU A 103 11.44 5.18 -19.40
N CYS A 104 10.29 5.78 -19.72
CA CYS A 104 9.30 6.25 -18.75
C CYS A 104 7.90 5.75 -19.13
N VAL A 105 7.22 5.12 -18.20
CA VAL A 105 5.80 4.77 -18.31
C VAL A 105 4.98 5.94 -17.81
N MET A 106 4.06 6.44 -18.61
CA MET A 106 3.31 7.65 -18.31
C MET A 106 1.82 7.46 -18.58
N SER A 107 0.97 7.88 -17.64
CA SER A 107 -0.48 7.72 -17.73
C SER A 107 -1.12 8.37 -18.98
N ARG A 108 -0.46 9.40 -19.50
CA ARG A 108 -0.74 10.04 -20.80
C ARG A 108 0.61 10.32 -21.46
N ALA A 109 0.99 9.47 -22.38
CA ALA A 109 2.28 9.53 -23.04
C ALA A 109 2.35 10.62 -24.13
N ASP A 110 1.21 11.15 -24.52
CA ASP A 110 1.01 12.07 -25.63
C ASP A 110 1.04 13.55 -25.24
N HIS A 111 0.92 13.89 -23.94
CA HIS A 111 0.90 15.29 -23.54
C HIS A 111 1.32 15.59 -22.08
N SER A 112 1.54 16.89 -21.79
CA SER A 112 2.11 17.42 -20.55
C SER A 112 1.30 17.21 -19.26
N LYS A 113 0.04 16.76 -19.33
CA LYS A 113 -0.80 16.48 -18.16
C LYS A 113 -0.64 15.05 -17.61
N GLY A 114 0.21 14.23 -18.23
CA GLY A 114 0.47 12.86 -17.79
C GLY A 114 1.15 12.79 -16.42
N LEU A 115 0.99 11.64 -15.75
CA LEU A 115 1.73 11.27 -14.54
C LEU A 115 2.77 10.21 -14.89
N THR A 116 4.00 10.40 -14.46
CA THR A 116 5.02 9.35 -14.47
C THR A 116 4.62 8.27 -13.48
N LEU A 117 4.39 7.05 -13.95
CA LEU A 117 4.03 5.89 -13.13
C LEU A 117 5.27 5.10 -12.73
N ALA A 118 6.20 4.93 -13.66
CA ALA A 118 7.49 4.31 -13.43
C ALA A 118 8.55 4.84 -14.40
N SER A 119 9.81 4.78 -14.00
CA SER A 119 10.94 5.19 -14.83
C SER A 119 12.11 4.24 -14.65
N SER A 120 12.82 3.95 -15.73
CA SER A 120 14.02 3.13 -15.71
C SER A 120 15.14 3.80 -14.90
N PRO A 121 16.13 3.02 -14.42
CA PRO A 121 17.29 3.57 -13.69
C PRO A 121 18.05 4.64 -14.49
N THR A 122 18.26 4.41 -15.77
CA THR A 122 18.92 5.37 -16.67
C THR A 122 18.12 6.67 -16.81
N PHE A 123 16.79 6.59 -16.97
CA PHE A 123 15.93 7.78 -17.00
C PHE A 123 16.08 8.61 -15.72
N LYS A 124 16.01 7.95 -14.56
CA LYS A 124 16.16 8.62 -13.25
C LYS A 124 17.52 9.30 -13.12
N LYS A 125 18.60 8.60 -13.50
CA LYS A 125 19.97 9.12 -13.42
C LYS A 125 20.19 10.31 -14.35
N VAL A 126 19.74 10.21 -15.58
CA VAL A 126 19.96 11.26 -16.61
C VAL A 126 19.17 12.53 -16.32
N PHE A 127 17.91 12.38 -15.93
CA PHE A 127 17.01 13.53 -15.76
C PHE A 127 16.84 13.99 -14.31
N GLY A 128 17.49 13.32 -13.35
CA GLY A 128 17.36 13.63 -11.93
C GLY A 128 15.95 13.45 -11.37
N MET A 129 15.15 12.56 -11.99
CA MET A 129 13.75 12.42 -11.67
C MET A 129 13.51 11.44 -10.52
N LYS A 130 12.49 11.73 -9.71
CA LYS A 130 11.97 10.82 -8.68
C LYS A 130 10.99 9.82 -9.27
N ASN A 131 10.58 8.82 -8.47
CA ASN A 131 9.70 7.73 -8.92
C ASN A 131 8.36 8.22 -9.50
N VAL A 132 7.72 9.20 -8.86
CA VAL A 132 6.43 9.75 -9.30
C VAL A 132 6.58 11.25 -9.49
N SER A 133 6.22 11.74 -10.67
CA SER A 133 6.26 13.16 -11.03
C SER A 133 5.19 13.44 -12.10
N ARG A 134 4.96 14.71 -12.38
CA ARG A 134 4.11 15.10 -13.50
C ARG A 134 4.97 15.25 -14.77
N ALA A 135 4.34 15.06 -15.92
CA ALA A 135 4.99 15.34 -17.18
C ALA A 135 5.52 16.78 -17.29
N SER A 136 4.80 17.74 -16.68
CA SER A 136 5.24 19.14 -16.58
C SER A 136 6.52 19.37 -15.77
N ASP A 137 6.94 18.37 -14.98
CA ASP A 137 8.16 18.45 -14.17
C ASP A 137 9.39 17.87 -14.89
N LEU A 138 9.18 17.28 -16.08
CA LEU A 138 10.28 16.81 -16.91
C LEU A 138 11.13 17.96 -17.41
N PRO A 139 12.46 17.78 -17.55
CA PRO A 139 13.36 18.82 -18.06
C PRO A 139 13.21 19.03 -19.56
N PHE A 140 12.35 18.27 -20.25
CA PHE A 140 12.02 18.39 -21.67
C PHE A 140 10.51 18.30 -21.91
N LEU A 141 10.06 18.83 -23.02
CA LEU A 141 8.67 18.72 -23.48
C LEU A 141 8.45 17.38 -24.20
N ILE A 142 7.37 16.68 -23.87
CA ILE A 142 7.11 15.33 -24.39
C ILE A 142 6.93 15.36 -25.91
N GLU A 143 6.14 16.30 -26.39
CA GLU A 143 5.73 16.40 -27.79
C GLU A 143 6.90 16.74 -28.72
N THR A 144 7.72 17.70 -28.31
CA THR A 144 8.80 18.26 -29.15
C THR A 144 10.19 17.74 -28.83
N ARG A 145 10.34 17.07 -27.68
CA ARG A 145 11.63 16.63 -27.14
C ARG A 145 12.63 17.76 -26.87
N LYS A 146 12.16 19.01 -26.91
CA LYS A 146 12.93 20.21 -26.62
C LYS A 146 13.02 20.47 -25.14
N PHE A 147 14.05 21.22 -24.75
CA PHE A 147 14.27 21.64 -23.36
C PHE A 147 13.06 22.38 -22.79
N ASN A 148 12.69 22.10 -21.54
CA ASN A 148 11.54 22.70 -20.87
C ASN A 148 11.93 23.98 -20.11
N TYR A 149 12.12 25.08 -20.83
CA TYR A 149 12.45 26.39 -20.25
C TYR A 149 11.44 26.85 -19.19
N PRO A 150 10.10 26.73 -19.37
CA PRO A 150 9.13 27.10 -18.34
C PRO A 150 9.34 26.35 -17.02
N LYS A 151 9.71 25.06 -17.07
CA LYS A 151 10.03 24.27 -15.86
C LYS A 151 11.34 24.76 -15.24
N TRP A 152 12.36 24.98 -16.05
CA TRP A 152 13.66 25.46 -15.60
C TRP A 152 13.53 26.76 -14.81
N TYR A 153 12.88 27.78 -15.35
CA TYR A 153 12.68 29.09 -14.72
C TYR A 153 11.82 29.08 -13.45
N ARG A 154 11.01 28.05 -13.23
CA ARG A 154 10.26 27.86 -11.97
C ARG A 154 11.13 27.37 -10.82
N THR A 155 12.26 26.75 -11.12
CA THR A 155 13.06 26.02 -10.14
C THR A 155 14.49 26.56 -10.00
N HIS A 156 14.92 27.45 -10.89
CA HIS A 156 16.28 27.99 -10.95
C HIS A 156 16.23 29.52 -10.96
N THR A 157 16.37 30.08 -9.76
CA THR A 157 16.52 31.52 -9.54
C THR A 157 17.83 31.75 -8.76
N ASP A 158 18.44 32.93 -8.95
CA ASP A 158 19.56 33.37 -8.16
C ASP A 158 19.17 33.81 -6.74
N ILE A 159 20.12 34.29 -5.96
CA ILE A 159 19.89 34.78 -4.58
C ILE A 159 18.97 36.00 -4.51
N HIS A 160 18.77 36.69 -5.64
CA HIS A 160 17.89 37.88 -5.77
C HIS A 160 16.54 37.52 -6.36
N GLY A 161 16.25 36.20 -6.59
CA GLY A 161 14.99 35.73 -7.19
C GLY A 161 14.91 35.93 -8.71
N GLN A 162 16.02 36.30 -9.37
CA GLN A 162 16.05 36.45 -10.83
C GLN A 162 16.23 35.08 -11.49
N ARG A 163 15.63 34.89 -12.67
CA ARG A 163 15.73 33.66 -13.45
C ARG A 163 17.16 33.47 -13.95
N THR A 164 17.70 32.27 -13.76
CA THR A 164 19.00 31.88 -14.29
C THR A 164 18.85 31.13 -15.60
N GLU A 165 19.73 31.39 -16.57
CA GLU A 165 19.74 30.67 -17.85
C GLU A 165 20.46 29.33 -17.71
N PRO A 166 19.95 28.24 -18.35
CA PRO A 166 20.70 26.99 -18.44
C PRO A 166 21.88 27.14 -19.39
N THR A 167 22.94 26.41 -19.13
CA THR A 167 24.08 26.40 -20.09
C THR A 167 23.65 25.70 -21.39
N LEU A 168 24.16 26.14 -22.51
CA LEU A 168 23.91 25.53 -23.83
C LEU A 168 24.29 24.05 -23.82
N GLN A 169 25.37 23.69 -23.15
CA GLN A 169 25.82 22.31 -23.01
C GLN A 169 24.78 21.44 -22.25
N TYR A 170 24.18 21.97 -21.17
CA TYR A 170 23.13 21.27 -20.43
C TYR A 170 21.85 21.10 -21.24
N VAL A 171 21.45 22.15 -21.97
CA VAL A 171 20.29 22.08 -22.89
C VAL A 171 20.51 20.99 -23.94
N ALA A 172 21.68 21.00 -24.61
CA ALA A 172 22.02 20.01 -25.64
C ALA A 172 22.05 18.57 -25.07
N PHE A 173 22.57 18.39 -23.86
CA PHE A 173 22.58 17.12 -23.15
C PHE A 173 21.15 16.60 -22.91
N ILE A 174 20.25 17.43 -22.35
CA ILE A 174 18.86 17.06 -22.10
C ILE A 174 18.11 16.71 -23.39
N GLU A 175 18.24 17.55 -24.43
CA GLU A 175 17.56 17.29 -25.71
C GLU A 175 18.08 16.03 -26.41
N SER A 176 19.37 15.76 -26.36
CA SER A 176 19.97 14.53 -26.88
C SER A 176 19.42 13.29 -26.20
N TRP A 177 19.31 13.29 -24.87
CA TRP A 177 18.72 12.18 -24.13
C TRP A 177 17.20 12.08 -24.30
N ALA A 178 16.49 13.21 -24.36
CA ALA A 178 15.05 13.24 -24.63
C ALA A 178 14.67 12.53 -25.94
N LYS A 179 15.45 12.74 -27.01
CA LYS A 179 15.26 12.08 -28.32
C LYS A 179 15.44 10.56 -28.26
N ARG A 180 16.30 10.05 -27.36
CA ARG A 180 16.58 8.62 -27.18
C ARG A 180 15.70 7.97 -26.10
N THR A 181 14.86 8.75 -25.43
CA THR A 181 14.02 8.28 -24.33
C THR A 181 12.68 7.76 -24.86
N TRP A 182 12.33 6.55 -24.44
CA TRP A 182 11.03 5.97 -24.67
C TRP A 182 10.01 6.53 -23.66
N ILE A 183 8.90 7.05 -24.14
CA ILE A 183 7.74 7.40 -23.32
C ILE A 183 6.59 6.56 -23.79
N VAL A 184 6.08 5.70 -22.91
CA VAL A 184 5.10 4.68 -23.25
C VAL A 184 3.88 4.77 -22.32
N PRO A 185 2.67 4.46 -22.83
CA PRO A 185 1.49 4.32 -21.99
C PRO A 185 1.59 3.06 -21.12
N PRO A 186 0.87 2.99 -19.98
CA PRO A 186 0.85 1.81 -19.14
C PRO A 186 0.06 0.66 -19.76
N GLN A 187 0.45 -0.57 -19.40
CA GLN A 187 -0.22 -1.83 -19.72
C GLN A 187 -0.46 -2.60 -18.42
N MET A 188 -1.46 -2.20 -17.65
CA MET A 188 -1.63 -2.70 -16.28
C MET A 188 -1.88 -4.21 -16.21
N GLN A 189 -2.57 -4.80 -17.21
CA GLN A 189 -2.76 -6.25 -17.27
C GLN A 189 -1.44 -6.98 -17.43
N LEU A 190 -0.59 -6.53 -18.35
CA LEU A 190 0.75 -7.09 -18.55
C LEU A 190 1.58 -7.08 -17.25
N TYR A 191 1.48 -6.01 -16.46
CA TYR A 191 2.21 -5.91 -15.19
C TYR A 191 1.69 -6.88 -14.13
N VAL A 192 0.37 -7.16 -14.15
CA VAL A 192 -0.25 -8.19 -13.30
C VAL A 192 0.22 -9.58 -13.72
N ASP A 193 0.27 -9.86 -15.03
CA ASP A 193 0.71 -11.14 -15.57
C ASP A 193 2.17 -11.42 -15.17
N TYR A 194 3.06 -10.44 -15.33
CA TYR A 194 4.45 -10.55 -14.86
C TYR A 194 4.57 -10.76 -13.34
N LYS A 195 3.67 -10.14 -12.52
CA LYS A 195 3.64 -10.42 -11.07
C LYS A 195 3.31 -11.88 -10.79
N ILE A 196 2.40 -12.48 -11.55
CA ILE A 196 2.06 -13.90 -11.41
C ILE A 196 3.27 -14.76 -11.73
N GLU A 197 3.96 -14.49 -12.87
CA GLU A 197 5.16 -15.23 -13.28
C GLU A 197 6.30 -15.08 -12.26
N VAL A 198 6.54 -13.86 -11.72
CA VAL A 198 7.50 -13.66 -10.63
C VAL A 198 7.10 -14.49 -9.41
N THR A 199 5.82 -14.48 -9.01
CA THR A 199 5.35 -15.22 -7.84
C THR A 199 5.51 -16.72 -8.04
N ASP A 200 5.29 -17.24 -9.25
CA ASP A 200 5.53 -18.64 -9.59
C ASP A 200 7.01 -19.01 -9.41
N ILE A 201 7.93 -18.17 -9.86
CA ILE A 201 9.36 -18.38 -9.60
C ILE A 201 9.68 -18.39 -8.10
N LEU A 202 9.04 -17.49 -7.29
CA LEU A 202 9.26 -17.46 -5.85
C LEU A 202 8.86 -18.77 -5.18
N THR A 203 7.85 -19.49 -5.70
CA THR A 203 7.42 -20.81 -5.16
C THR A 203 8.45 -21.90 -5.33
N ASN A 204 9.47 -21.73 -6.18
CA ASN A 204 10.59 -22.66 -6.28
C ASN A 204 11.49 -22.64 -5.03
N TYR A 205 11.44 -21.57 -4.23
CA TYR A 205 12.32 -21.35 -3.09
C TYR A 205 11.65 -21.54 -1.73
N THR A 206 10.34 -21.44 -1.67
CA THR A 206 9.55 -21.69 -0.44
C THR A 206 8.08 -21.96 -0.81
N SER A 207 7.28 -22.43 0.16
CA SER A 207 5.86 -22.69 -0.10
C SER A 207 5.07 -21.39 -0.32
N ILE A 208 3.95 -21.48 -1.03
CA ILE A 208 3.07 -20.30 -1.29
C ILE A 208 2.56 -19.64 0.01
N ASP A 209 2.40 -20.40 1.09
CA ASP A 209 1.96 -19.88 2.38
C ASP A 209 3.06 -19.07 3.07
N GLU A 210 4.32 -19.27 2.69
CA GLU A 210 5.50 -18.51 3.15
C GLU A 210 5.80 -17.29 2.27
N ILE A 211 4.94 -17.00 1.29
CA ILE A 211 5.07 -15.84 0.41
C ILE A 211 3.95 -14.86 0.72
N HIS A 212 4.33 -13.63 1.09
CA HIS A 212 3.39 -12.51 1.21
C HIS A 212 3.66 -11.47 0.11
N SER A 213 2.77 -11.44 -0.89
CA SER A 213 2.80 -10.38 -1.91
C SER A 213 2.41 -9.05 -1.28
N TYR A 214 3.41 -8.21 -1.01
CA TYR A 214 3.23 -6.91 -0.35
C TYR A 214 2.69 -5.85 -1.31
N SER A 215 3.14 -5.88 -2.57
CA SER A 215 2.67 -5.03 -3.66
C SER A 215 2.75 -5.77 -5.00
N ILE A 216 2.49 -5.07 -6.11
CA ILE A 216 2.61 -5.64 -7.47
C ILE A 216 4.06 -6.00 -7.84
N ASP A 217 5.04 -5.43 -7.17
CA ASP A 217 6.47 -5.60 -7.45
C ASP A 217 7.29 -6.09 -6.23
N GLU A 218 6.67 -6.15 -5.06
CA GLU A 218 7.33 -6.50 -3.81
C GLU A 218 6.73 -7.75 -3.17
N SER A 219 7.58 -8.60 -2.59
CA SER A 219 7.16 -9.79 -1.85
C SER A 219 8.10 -10.09 -0.69
N PHE A 220 7.52 -10.52 0.44
CA PHE A 220 8.25 -11.19 1.52
C PHE A 220 8.24 -12.69 1.28
N LEU A 221 9.36 -13.35 1.56
CA LEU A 221 9.52 -14.80 1.57
C LEU A 221 10.14 -15.21 2.91
N ASP A 222 9.53 -16.15 3.59
CA ASP A 222 10.19 -16.87 4.69
C ASP A 222 10.82 -18.15 4.13
N ILE A 223 12.15 -18.18 4.09
CA ILE A 223 12.92 -19.31 3.58
C ILE A 223 13.60 -20.10 4.71
N THR A 224 13.15 -19.93 5.95
CA THR A 224 13.78 -20.53 7.14
C THR A 224 13.91 -22.04 7.00
N GLU A 225 12.84 -22.71 6.60
CA GLU A 225 12.80 -24.15 6.43
C GLU A 225 13.52 -24.63 5.16
N SER A 226 13.70 -23.74 4.19
CA SER A 226 14.31 -24.08 2.90
C SER A 226 15.85 -24.03 2.91
N LEU A 227 16.47 -23.36 3.88
CA LEU A 227 17.92 -23.14 3.91
C LEU A 227 18.73 -24.44 3.74
N ASN A 228 18.45 -25.43 4.57
CA ASN A 228 19.16 -26.70 4.56
C ASN A 228 18.78 -27.62 3.37
N PHE A 229 17.65 -27.36 2.75
CA PHE A 229 17.26 -28.07 1.53
C PHE A 229 18.13 -27.63 0.35
N PHE A 230 18.36 -26.32 0.18
CA PHE A 230 19.14 -25.78 -0.93
C PHE A 230 20.66 -25.89 -0.73
N TYR A 231 21.12 -25.63 0.50
CA TYR A 231 22.56 -25.52 0.80
C TYR A 231 22.93 -26.22 2.11
N PRO A 232 22.77 -27.56 2.22
CA PRO A 232 23.03 -28.29 3.45
C PRO A 232 24.52 -28.27 3.87
N GLU A 233 25.42 -28.05 2.91
CA GLU A 233 26.87 -27.99 3.15
C GLU A 233 27.32 -26.66 3.77
N ILE A 234 26.53 -25.58 3.61
CA ILE A 234 26.85 -24.26 4.16
C ILE A 234 26.35 -24.17 5.60
N LYS A 235 27.27 -24.05 6.56
CA LYS A 235 26.91 -23.96 7.98
C LYS A 235 26.39 -22.57 8.41
N ASN A 236 26.81 -21.52 7.71
CA ASN A 236 26.39 -20.14 8.00
C ASN A 236 25.05 -19.83 7.33
N ARG A 237 24.00 -19.69 8.11
CA ARG A 237 22.64 -19.39 7.60
C ARG A 237 22.56 -18.12 6.75
N TYR A 238 23.34 -17.10 7.05
CA TYR A 238 23.34 -15.85 6.28
C TYR A 238 24.02 -16.00 4.93
N GLU A 239 24.99 -16.91 4.83
CA GLU A 239 25.56 -17.30 3.56
C GLU A 239 24.56 -18.13 2.73
N GLN A 240 23.83 -19.07 3.36
CA GLN A 240 22.72 -19.80 2.71
C GLN A 240 21.68 -18.80 2.15
N MET A 241 21.23 -17.82 2.98
CA MET A 241 20.30 -16.77 2.54
C MET A 241 20.83 -16.00 1.33
N ASN A 242 22.10 -15.62 1.35
CA ASN A 242 22.72 -14.85 0.26
C ASN A 242 22.82 -15.69 -1.04
N ARG A 243 23.06 -17.00 -0.93
CA ARG A 243 23.08 -17.92 -2.09
C ARG A 243 21.70 -18.07 -2.69
N ILE A 244 20.68 -18.33 -1.88
CA ILE A 244 19.29 -18.42 -2.34
C ILE A 244 18.86 -17.08 -2.98
N ALA A 245 19.19 -15.94 -2.38
CA ALA A 245 18.90 -14.64 -2.96
C ALA A 245 19.60 -14.41 -4.32
N LEU A 246 20.82 -14.90 -4.49
CA LEU A 246 21.53 -14.85 -5.77
C LEU A 246 20.86 -15.72 -6.84
N ASP A 247 20.47 -16.93 -6.49
CA ASP A 247 19.83 -17.85 -7.43
C ASP A 247 18.46 -17.32 -7.85
N LEU A 248 17.69 -16.79 -6.90
CA LEU A 248 16.43 -16.10 -7.18
C LEU A 248 16.61 -14.94 -8.17
N GLN A 249 17.64 -14.10 -7.96
CA GLN A 249 17.93 -13.00 -8.87
C GLN A 249 18.29 -13.48 -10.27
N ARG A 250 19.05 -14.56 -10.37
CA ARG A 250 19.46 -15.16 -11.65
C ARG A 250 18.25 -15.75 -12.37
N GLU A 251 17.44 -16.53 -11.66
CA GLU A 251 16.28 -17.19 -12.27
C GLU A 251 15.27 -16.17 -12.81
N ILE A 252 14.95 -15.11 -12.04
CA ILE A 252 14.05 -14.04 -12.51
C ILE A 252 14.66 -13.30 -13.71
N ARG A 253 15.96 -13.02 -13.70
CA ARG A 253 16.63 -12.38 -14.83
C ARG A 253 16.63 -13.27 -16.06
N ASP A 254 16.97 -14.54 -15.92
CA ASP A 254 17.19 -15.45 -17.04
C ASP A 254 15.85 -15.88 -17.67
N LYS A 255 14.77 -16.01 -16.87
CA LYS A 255 13.43 -16.34 -17.36
C LYS A 255 12.63 -15.12 -17.84
N LEU A 256 12.71 -14.02 -17.12
CA LEU A 256 11.82 -12.85 -17.36
C LEU A 256 12.57 -11.60 -17.86
N GLY A 257 13.89 -11.60 -17.90
CA GLY A 257 14.68 -10.41 -18.25
C GLY A 257 14.62 -9.28 -17.21
N LEU A 258 14.07 -9.55 -16.02
CA LEU A 258 13.88 -8.56 -14.96
C LEU A 258 15.03 -8.62 -13.95
N TYR A 259 15.32 -7.45 -13.37
CA TYR A 259 16.29 -7.33 -12.28
C TYR A 259 15.54 -7.09 -10.98
N VAL A 260 15.93 -7.81 -9.91
CA VAL A 260 15.33 -7.66 -8.58
C VAL A 260 16.38 -7.28 -7.55
N THR A 261 15.99 -6.42 -6.61
CA THR A 261 16.73 -6.15 -5.39
C THR A 261 16.23 -7.04 -4.28
N VAL A 262 17.12 -7.57 -3.44
CA VAL A 262 16.77 -8.47 -2.35
C VAL A 262 17.38 -7.99 -1.04
N GLY A 263 16.53 -7.67 -0.09
CA GLY A 263 16.92 -7.46 1.31
C GLY A 263 16.77 -8.76 2.10
N MET A 264 17.71 -9.01 2.99
CA MET A 264 17.73 -10.18 3.87
C MET A 264 17.72 -9.73 5.33
N GLY A 265 17.02 -10.47 6.20
CA GLY A 265 16.97 -10.11 7.61
C GLY A 265 16.45 -11.23 8.51
N ASP A 266 16.68 -11.08 9.81
CA ASP A 266 16.20 -12.00 10.83
C ASP A 266 14.68 -11.92 11.07
N ASN A 267 14.03 -10.88 10.52
CA ASN A 267 12.58 -10.66 10.53
C ASN A 267 12.14 -9.82 9.31
N PRO A 268 10.83 -9.66 9.06
CA PRO A 268 10.33 -8.90 7.91
C PRO A 268 10.79 -7.43 7.88
N LEU A 269 10.82 -6.73 9.03
CA LEU A 269 11.28 -5.34 9.12
C LEU A 269 12.74 -5.21 8.66
N LEU A 270 13.63 -6.05 9.18
CA LEU A 270 15.06 -6.00 8.87
C LEU A 270 15.31 -6.31 7.39
N ALA A 271 14.60 -7.29 6.84
CA ALA A 271 14.68 -7.60 5.41
C ALA A 271 14.21 -6.42 4.53
N LYS A 272 13.09 -5.79 4.88
CA LYS A 272 12.57 -4.62 4.15
C LYS A 272 13.54 -3.43 4.23
N LEU A 273 14.06 -3.12 5.42
CA LEU A 273 15.01 -2.01 5.60
C LEU A 273 16.36 -2.29 4.93
N ALA A 274 16.81 -3.54 4.90
CA ALA A 274 18.01 -3.96 4.15
C ALA A 274 17.84 -3.69 2.66
N MET A 275 16.66 -3.99 2.09
CA MET A 275 16.37 -3.74 0.70
C MET A 275 16.30 -2.25 0.40
N ASP A 276 15.50 -1.49 1.15
CA ASP A 276 15.23 -0.08 0.86
C ASP A 276 16.46 0.81 1.03
N ASN A 277 17.28 0.59 2.09
CA ASN A 277 18.38 1.49 2.44
C ASN A 277 19.74 1.02 1.93
N TYR A 278 19.90 -0.26 1.58
CA TYR A 278 21.21 -0.81 1.21
C TYR A 278 21.21 -1.53 -0.13
N ALA A 279 20.35 -2.55 -0.35
CA ALA A 279 20.37 -3.36 -1.57
C ALA A 279 20.12 -2.54 -2.84
N LYS A 280 19.27 -1.52 -2.78
CA LYS A 280 18.99 -0.60 -3.91
C LYS A 280 20.22 0.19 -4.36
N HIS A 281 21.21 0.32 -3.49
CA HIS A 281 22.45 1.10 -3.71
C HIS A 281 23.67 0.21 -3.96
N ASN A 282 23.57 -1.10 -3.76
CA ASN A 282 24.65 -2.04 -4.00
C ASN A 282 24.63 -2.55 -5.46
N ASP A 283 25.80 -2.75 -6.04
CA ASP A 283 25.94 -3.27 -7.42
C ASP A 283 25.37 -4.68 -7.56
N ASN A 284 25.51 -5.53 -6.53
CA ASN A 284 24.94 -6.86 -6.48
C ASN A 284 23.45 -6.90 -6.15
N MET A 285 22.83 -5.75 -5.88
CA MET A 285 21.41 -5.58 -5.55
C MET A 285 20.95 -6.45 -4.37
N ARG A 286 21.84 -6.76 -3.41
CA ARG A 286 21.55 -7.52 -2.20
C ARG A 286 22.12 -6.84 -0.97
N ALA A 287 21.44 -6.98 0.17
CA ALA A 287 21.92 -6.52 1.46
C ALA A 287 21.30 -7.36 2.58
N LEU A 288 22.01 -7.46 3.70
CA LEU A 288 21.61 -8.15 4.90
C LEU A 288 21.64 -7.21 6.10
N ILE A 289 20.60 -7.26 6.92
CA ILE A 289 20.60 -6.68 8.28
C ILE A 289 20.21 -7.76 9.27
N ARG A 290 21.09 -8.00 10.24
CA ARG A 290 20.87 -8.89 11.37
C ARG A 290 20.48 -8.08 12.59
N TYR A 291 20.02 -8.73 13.66
CA TYR A 291 19.78 -8.05 14.94
C TYR A 291 21.03 -7.32 15.45
N GLU A 292 22.20 -7.94 15.32
CA GLU A 292 23.48 -7.35 15.74
C GLU A 292 23.87 -6.11 14.95
N ASP A 293 23.32 -5.96 13.74
CA ASP A 293 23.59 -4.82 12.86
C ASP A 293 22.73 -3.58 13.20
N VAL A 294 21.73 -3.70 14.10
CA VAL A 294 20.77 -2.61 14.41
C VAL A 294 21.46 -1.30 14.80
N PRO A 295 22.44 -1.26 15.73
CA PRO A 295 23.09 -0.01 16.09
C PRO A 295 23.86 0.64 14.93
N ASN A 296 24.45 -0.18 14.06
CA ASN A 296 25.35 0.29 13.00
C ASN A 296 24.65 0.52 11.65
N LYS A 297 23.45 -0.04 11.46
CA LYS A 297 22.71 0.10 10.21
C LYS A 297 21.36 0.80 10.40
N LEU A 298 20.50 0.40 11.35
CA LEU A 298 19.19 1.03 11.52
C LEU A 298 19.32 2.45 12.10
N TRP A 299 20.08 2.59 13.20
CA TRP A 299 20.21 3.87 13.89
C TRP A 299 20.96 4.93 13.06
N THR A 300 21.67 4.50 12.02
CA THR A 300 22.43 5.38 11.11
C THR A 300 21.63 5.76 9.85
N ILE A 301 20.39 5.32 9.69
CA ILE A 301 19.51 5.76 8.59
C ILE A 301 19.35 7.28 8.66
N PRO A 302 19.76 8.03 7.61
CA PRO A 302 19.92 9.49 7.71
C PRO A 302 18.61 10.25 7.88
N LYS A 303 17.53 9.74 7.29
CA LYS A 303 16.21 10.40 7.33
C LYS A 303 15.21 9.46 7.96
N MET A 304 14.43 9.98 8.90
CA MET A 304 13.36 9.18 9.52
C MET A 304 12.34 8.66 8.50
N THR A 305 12.10 9.40 7.42
CA THR A 305 11.19 9.00 6.35
C THR A 305 11.71 7.86 5.46
N ASP A 306 12.97 7.51 5.55
CA ASP A 306 13.57 6.35 4.88
C ASP A 306 13.43 5.07 5.73
N PHE A 307 12.90 5.22 6.95
CA PHE A 307 12.55 4.12 7.83
C PHE A 307 11.11 3.65 7.56
N TRP A 308 10.93 2.36 7.28
CA TRP A 308 9.64 1.80 6.92
C TRP A 308 8.56 2.08 7.99
N GLY A 309 7.42 2.60 7.55
CA GLY A 309 6.30 3.01 8.41
C GLY A 309 6.33 4.46 8.89
N ILE A 310 7.44 5.18 8.72
CA ILE A 310 7.54 6.59 9.10
C ILE A 310 7.40 7.51 7.88
N GLY A 311 6.21 8.08 7.70
CA GLY A 311 5.99 9.11 6.69
C GLY A 311 6.19 10.52 7.25
N LYS A 312 6.18 11.55 6.38
CA LYS A 312 6.37 12.97 6.76
C LYS A 312 5.47 13.46 7.91
N ARG A 313 4.25 12.92 8.03
CA ARG A 313 3.34 13.30 9.13
C ARG A 313 3.76 12.68 10.47
N THR A 314 4.23 11.45 10.46
CA THR A 314 4.76 10.75 11.64
C THR A 314 6.06 11.41 12.07
N GLU A 315 7.00 11.65 11.15
CA GLU A 315 8.24 12.39 11.38
C GLU A 315 7.96 13.76 12.05
N LYS A 316 7.04 14.56 11.50
CA LYS A 316 6.66 15.85 12.10
C LYS A 316 6.10 15.72 13.53
N ARG A 317 5.39 14.63 13.83
CA ARG A 317 4.87 14.37 15.19
C ARG A 317 5.99 13.95 16.14
N LEU A 318 6.92 13.11 15.69
CA LEU A 318 8.10 12.69 16.46
C LEU A 318 9.03 13.87 16.75
N ASN A 319 9.29 14.73 15.75
CA ASN A 319 10.11 15.94 15.90
C ASN A 319 9.53 16.89 16.98
N LYS A 320 8.20 16.99 17.12
CA LYS A 320 7.57 17.76 18.20
C LYS A 320 7.81 17.18 19.60
N LEU A 321 8.21 15.93 19.68
CA LEU A 321 8.60 15.25 20.94
C LEU A 321 10.12 15.28 21.17
N GLY A 322 10.88 16.00 20.33
CA GLY A 322 12.34 16.05 20.39
C GLY A 322 13.05 14.82 19.79
N ILE A 323 12.30 13.96 19.06
CA ILE A 323 12.83 12.75 18.44
C ILE A 323 13.06 13.03 16.95
N THR A 324 14.32 13.15 16.53
CA THR A 324 14.75 13.58 15.19
C THR A 324 15.51 12.51 14.42
N SER A 325 15.84 11.39 15.06
CA SER A 325 16.59 10.27 14.47
C SER A 325 16.01 8.91 14.91
N ILE A 326 16.35 7.85 14.16
CA ILE A 326 15.95 6.48 14.51
C ILE A 326 16.62 6.05 15.81
N LYS A 327 17.86 6.48 16.06
CA LYS A 327 18.56 6.24 17.32
C LYS A 327 17.81 6.84 18.51
N GLU A 328 17.35 8.10 18.41
CA GLU A 328 16.56 8.75 19.45
C GLU A 328 15.21 8.06 19.63
N LEU A 329 14.57 7.61 18.54
CA LEU A 329 13.32 6.85 18.61
C LEU A 329 13.50 5.51 19.34
N ALA A 330 14.60 4.80 19.07
CA ALA A 330 14.96 3.55 19.74
C ALA A 330 15.23 3.74 21.23
N ASN A 331 15.64 4.95 21.62
CA ASN A 331 15.97 5.32 23.01
C ASN A 331 14.86 6.13 23.70
N ALA A 332 13.71 6.34 23.04
CA ALA A 332 12.60 7.11 23.59
C ALA A 332 11.82 6.31 24.65
N ASP A 333 11.08 7.02 25.49
CA ASP A 333 10.12 6.37 26.41
C ASP A 333 8.94 5.76 25.62
N PRO A 334 8.77 4.42 25.64
CA PRO A 334 7.71 3.75 24.93
C PRO A 334 6.31 4.10 25.44
N LEU A 335 6.16 4.47 26.72
CA LEU A 335 4.87 4.89 27.27
C LEU A 335 4.48 6.28 26.76
N LEU A 336 5.43 7.20 26.67
CA LEU A 336 5.22 8.51 26.06
C LEU A 336 4.81 8.35 24.58
N LEU A 337 5.50 7.50 23.83
CA LEU A 337 5.17 7.21 22.43
C LEU A 337 3.75 6.62 22.30
N LYS A 338 3.39 5.66 23.17
CA LYS A 338 2.03 5.09 23.22
C LYS A 338 0.99 6.16 23.54
N GLN A 339 1.25 7.04 24.50
CA GLN A 339 0.34 8.12 24.88
C GLN A 339 0.12 9.14 23.74
N LYS A 340 1.19 9.55 23.04
CA LYS A 340 1.16 10.60 22.02
C LYS A 340 0.78 10.10 20.61
N LEU A 341 1.17 8.88 20.27
CA LEU A 341 1.03 8.32 18.93
C LEU A 341 0.12 7.07 18.89
N GLY A 342 -0.32 6.55 20.04
CA GLY A 342 -1.11 5.33 20.15
C GLY A 342 -0.29 4.05 19.92
N ALA A 343 -0.94 2.97 19.50
CA ALA A 343 -0.28 1.68 19.24
C ALA A 343 0.84 1.80 18.20
N ILE A 344 0.69 2.64 17.20
CA ILE A 344 1.71 2.90 16.16
C ILE A 344 2.98 3.50 16.77
N GLY A 345 2.87 4.37 17.77
CA GLY A 345 4.04 4.93 18.46
C GLY A 345 4.86 3.85 19.17
N LEU A 346 4.18 2.93 19.82
CA LEU A 346 4.82 1.79 20.48
C LEU A 346 5.46 0.83 19.44
N GLN A 347 4.77 0.57 18.34
CA GLN A 347 5.31 -0.24 17.25
C GLN A 347 6.59 0.39 16.67
N HIS A 348 6.61 1.70 16.45
CA HIS A 348 7.80 2.38 15.94
C HIS A 348 8.99 2.29 16.92
N PHE A 349 8.74 2.29 18.22
CA PHE A 349 9.78 2.06 19.22
C PHE A 349 10.43 0.67 19.05
N PHE A 350 9.61 -0.39 18.97
CA PHE A 350 10.13 -1.75 18.76
C PHE A 350 10.83 -1.89 17.41
N HIS A 351 10.24 -1.34 16.34
CA HIS A 351 10.84 -1.34 15.03
C HIS A 351 12.20 -0.62 15.01
N ALA A 352 12.33 0.53 15.69
CA ALA A 352 13.62 1.23 15.80
C ALA A 352 14.69 0.41 16.53
N ASN A 353 14.29 -0.55 17.36
CA ASN A 353 15.15 -1.53 17.99
C ASN A 353 15.28 -2.84 17.18
N GLY A 354 14.82 -2.85 15.91
CA GLY A 354 14.93 -4.00 15.02
C GLY A 354 13.97 -5.15 15.31
N ILE A 355 12.99 -4.96 16.20
CA ILE A 355 12.06 -6.00 16.65
C ILE A 355 10.78 -5.92 15.82
N ASP A 356 10.42 -7.03 15.17
CA ASP A 356 9.19 -7.21 14.42
C ASP A 356 8.72 -8.67 14.55
N GLU A 357 7.59 -8.86 15.20
CA GLU A 357 6.98 -10.17 15.40
C GLU A 357 6.02 -10.58 14.27
N SER A 358 6.00 -9.82 13.16
CA SER A 358 5.15 -10.14 12.01
C SER A 358 5.50 -11.51 11.45
N ASN A 359 4.46 -12.28 11.12
CA ASN A 359 4.60 -13.60 10.51
C ASN A 359 4.13 -13.53 9.05
N VAL A 360 4.96 -13.97 8.12
CA VAL A 360 4.66 -13.96 6.68
C VAL A 360 3.41 -14.80 6.36
N ARG A 361 3.18 -15.89 7.08
CA ARG A 361 2.00 -16.77 6.94
C ARG A 361 0.70 -16.14 7.44
N GLU A 362 0.78 -15.20 8.39
CA GLU A 362 -0.41 -14.62 8.99
C GLU A 362 -1.06 -13.59 8.07
N LYS A 363 -2.23 -13.90 7.54
CA LYS A 363 -3.03 -12.92 6.80
C LYS A 363 -3.68 -11.94 7.76
N TYR A 364 -3.44 -10.65 7.54
CA TYR A 364 -4.08 -9.60 8.32
C TYR A 364 -5.60 -9.64 8.15
N THR A 365 -6.32 -9.80 9.25
CA THR A 365 -7.78 -9.73 9.28
C THR A 365 -8.22 -8.40 9.89
N PRO A 366 -8.69 -7.45 9.09
CA PRO A 366 -9.12 -6.14 9.61
C PRO A 366 -10.38 -6.28 10.47
N LYS A 367 -10.49 -5.45 11.51
CA LYS A 367 -11.68 -5.40 12.39
C LYS A 367 -12.93 -4.89 11.67
N SER A 368 -12.76 -4.06 10.67
CA SER A 368 -13.83 -3.60 9.79
C SER A 368 -13.33 -3.55 8.36
N THR A 369 -14.17 -3.91 7.44
CA THR A 369 -13.87 -3.89 6.02
C THR A 369 -14.71 -2.84 5.32
N SER A 370 -14.18 -2.29 4.23
CA SER A 370 -14.92 -1.39 3.35
C SER A 370 -14.55 -1.66 1.90
N PHE A 371 -15.50 -1.51 1.00
CA PHE A 371 -15.25 -1.43 -0.43
C PHE A 371 -15.43 0.01 -0.89
N SER A 372 -14.38 0.58 -1.44
CA SER A 372 -14.42 1.95 -1.96
C SER A 372 -13.86 2.02 -3.37
N ASN A 373 -14.35 2.97 -4.13
CA ASN A 373 -13.75 3.40 -5.38
C ASN A 373 -13.86 4.91 -5.51
N SER A 374 -12.91 5.50 -6.22
CA SER A 374 -12.93 6.91 -6.56
C SER A 374 -12.33 7.15 -7.94
N GLN A 375 -12.76 8.21 -8.59
CA GLN A 375 -12.17 8.61 -9.86
C GLN A 375 -12.07 10.11 -9.97
N ILE A 376 -11.04 10.58 -10.65
CA ILE A 376 -10.91 11.95 -11.13
C ILE A 376 -11.61 12.00 -12.49
N LEU A 377 -12.50 12.98 -12.66
CA LEU A 377 -13.23 13.18 -13.91
C LEU A 377 -12.30 13.77 -15.00
N PRO A 378 -12.56 13.52 -16.29
CA PRO A 378 -11.68 14.00 -17.38
C PRO A 378 -11.69 15.54 -17.50
N ARG A 379 -12.82 16.15 -17.18
CA ARG A 379 -13.04 17.59 -17.11
C ARG A 379 -13.79 17.97 -15.83
N ASP A 380 -13.94 19.24 -15.58
CA ASP A 380 -14.84 19.74 -14.55
C ASP A 380 -16.28 19.55 -15.01
N TYR A 381 -17.10 18.86 -14.19
CA TYR A 381 -18.50 18.61 -14.49
C TYR A 381 -19.35 19.68 -13.81
N HIS A 382 -20.06 20.48 -14.63
CA HIS A 382 -20.91 21.58 -14.18
C HIS A 382 -22.39 21.22 -14.09
N LYS A 383 -22.85 20.29 -14.94
CA LYS A 383 -24.25 19.88 -14.98
C LYS A 383 -24.52 18.82 -13.90
N GLN A 384 -25.44 19.10 -12.99
CA GLN A 384 -25.83 18.17 -11.93
C GLN A 384 -26.19 16.78 -12.47
N ARG A 385 -26.91 16.71 -13.61
CA ARG A 385 -27.29 15.45 -14.27
C ARG A 385 -26.08 14.58 -14.63
N GLU A 386 -24.99 15.16 -15.12
CA GLU A 386 -23.77 14.43 -15.46
C GLU A 386 -23.08 13.90 -14.17
N ILE A 387 -23.05 14.71 -13.11
CA ILE A 387 -22.47 14.33 -11.83
C ILE A 387 -23.25 13.15 -11.24
N GLU A 388 -24.59 13.26 -11.20
CA GLU A 388 -25.48 12.21 -10.70
C GLU A 388 -25.37 10.91 -11.53
N LEU A 389 -25.18 11.01 -12.84
CA LEU A 389 -24.94 9.86 -13.69
C LEU A 389 -23.71 9.08 -13.24
N VAL A 390 -22.59 9.76 -13.04
CA VAL A 390 -21.35 9.13 -12.58
C VAL A 390 -21.50 8.55 -11.16
N ILE A 391 -22.22 9.23 -10.26
CA ILE A 391 -22.52 8.71 -8.92
C ILE A 391 -23.29 7.38 -9.02
N LYS A 392 -24.33 7.31 -9.87
CA LYS A 392 -25.09 6.08 -10.09
C LYS A 392 -24.24 4.94 -10.64
N GLU A 393 -23.36 5.23 -11.59
CA GLU A 393 -22.41 4.28 -12.17
C GLU A 393 -21.44 3.73 -11.11
N MET A 394 -20.95 4.60 -10.24
CA MET A 394 -20.03 4.19 -9.18
C MET A 394 -20.74 3.40 -8.08
N ALA A 395 -21.99 3.72 -7.76
CA ALA A 395 -22.82 2.96 -6.83
C ALA A 395 -23.14 1.57 -7.39
N GLU A 396 -23.41 1.43 -8.69
CA GLU A 396 -23.57 0.12 -9.34
C GLU A 396 -22.29 -0.71 -9.26
N ASN A 397 -21.14 -0.11 -9.53
CA ASN A 397 -19.85 -0.81 -9.39
C ASN A 397 -19.59 -1.26 -7.95
N LEU A 398 -19.94 -0.42 -6.95
CA LEU A 398 -19.86 -0.80 -5.54
C LEU A 398 -20.76 -2.01 -5.25
N ALA A 399 -22.03 -2.00 -5.71
CA ALA A 399 -22.99 -3.09 -5.52
C ALA A 399 -22.48 -4.41 -6.12
N ILE A 400 -21.94 -4.39 -7.34
CA ILE A 400 -21.32 -5.56 -7.99
C ILE A 400 -20.18 -6.12 -7.13
N ARG A 401 -19.30 -5.26 -6.62
CA ARG A 401 -18.19 -5.69 -5.76
C ARG A 401 -18.66 -6.27 -4.44
N LEU A 402 -19.73 -5.72 -3.84
CA LEU A 402 -20.34 -6.27 -2.63
C LEU A 402 -20.89 -7.68 -2.90
N ARG A 403 -21.64 -7.88 -3.99
CA ARG A 403 -22.18 -9.20 -4.36
C ARG A 403 -21.08 -10.22 -4.65
N LYS A 404 -20.07 -9.85 -5.45
CA LYS A 404 -18.90 -10.72 -5.72
C LYS A 404 -18.14 -11.12 -4.45
N GLY A 405 -18.07 -10.21 -3.48
CA GLY A 405 -17.43 -10.46 -2.19
C GLY A 405 -18.33 -11.13 -1.15
N GLY A 406 -19.62 -11.42 -1.47
CA GLY A 406 -20.59 -11.96 -0.52
C GLY A 406 -20.80 -11.04 0.68
N LYS A 407 -20.81 -9.71 0.49
CA LYS A 407 -20.88 -8.71 1.57
C LYS A 407 -22.08 -7.78 1.42
N LEU A 408 -22.62 -7.34 2.56
CA LEU A 408 -23.60 -6.28 2.68
C LEU A 408 -22.91 -5.05 3.30
N ALA A 409 -23.30 -3.84 2.88
CA ALA A 409 -22.82 -2.60 3.48
C ALA A 409 -23.89 -1.99 4.40
N SER A 410 -23.50 -1.64 5.63
CA SER A 410 -24.38 -0.99 6.61
C SER A 410 -24.09 0.50 6.78
N ASN A 411 -23.18 1.05 5.99
CA ASN A 411 -22.89 2.48 5.92
C ASN A 411 -22.47 2.84 4.50
N LEU A 412 -23.03 3.92 3.96
CA LEU A 412 -22.65 4.49 2.67
C LEU A 412 -22.00 5.84 2.87
N SER A 413 -20.83 6.04 2.28
CA SER A 413 -20.12 7.33 2.24
C SER A 413 -19.96 7.81 0.82
N LEU A 414 -20.21 9.11 0.58
CA LEU A 414 -20.06 9.77 -0.70
C LEU A 414 -19.11 10.97 -0.56
N TYR A 415 -18.21 11.10 -1.52
CA TYR A 415 -17.34 12.24 -1.72
C TYR A 415 -17.51 12.77 -3.14
N ALA A 416 -17.87 14.06 -3.28
CA ALA A 416 -17.80 14.76 -4.56
C ALA A 416 -16.87 15.97 -4.40
N GLY A 417 -15.65 15.85 -4.93
CA GLY A 417 -14.60 16.85 -4.82
C GLY A 417 -14.83 18.01 -5.76
N ALA A 418 -14.93 19.21 -5.23
CA ALA A 418 -15.06 20.44 -6.00
C ALA A 418 -13.82 20.65 -6.91
N ALA A 419 -14.04 21.21 -8.09
CA ALA A 419 -12.96 21.66 -8.96
C ALA A 419 -12.19 22.82 -8.30
N SER A 420 -10.92 23.01 -8.68
CA SER A 420 -10.11 24.12 -8.15
C SER A 420 -10.65 25.51 -8.50
N THR A 421 -11.49 25.58 -9.52
CA THR A 421 -12.18 26.79 -9.99
C THR A 421 -13.55 27.00 -9.34
N SER A 422 -14.01 26.06 -8.51
CA SER A 422 -15.33 26.13 -7.86
C SER A 422 -15.29 26.99 -6.62
N GLU A 423 -16.27 27.88 -6.47
CA GLU A 423 -16.51 28.66 -5.25
C GLU A 423 -17.17 27.82 -4.13
N TYR A 424 -17.73 26.67 -4.49
CA TYR A 424 -18.41 25.77 -3.56
C TYR A 424 -17.48 24.73 -2.97
N SER A 425 -17.79 24.33 -1.75
CA SER A 425 -17.05 23.28 -1.05
C SER A 425 -17.35 21.88 -1.59
N SER A 426 -16.39 20.96 -1.42
CA SER A 426 -16.60 19.55 -1.73
C SER A 426 -17.70 18.93 -0.86
N VAL A 427 -18.53 18.09 -1.46
CA VAL A 427 -19.54 17.29 -0.74
C VAL A 427 -18.84 16.12 -0.04
N LYS A 428 -19.08 15.99 1.26
CA LYS A 428 -18.63 14.85 2.07
C LYS A 428 -19.78 14.45 2.97
N VAL A 429 -20.29 13.24 2.78
CA VAL A 429 -21.42 12.73 3.56
C VAL A 429 -21.26 11.23 3.80
N SER A 430 -21.69 10.81 4.99
CA SER A 430 -21.71 9.39 5.38
C SER A 430 -23.01 9.14 6.16
N ARG A 431 -23.66 8.01 5.90
CA ARG A 431 -24.91 7.62 6.56
C ARG A 431 -24.94 6.13 6.85
N ASN A 432 -25.38 5.77 8.05
CA ASN A 432 -25.73 4.40 8.38
C ASN A 432 -27.04 4.03 7.69
N ILE A 433 -27.10 2.84 7.17
CA ILE A 433 -28.19 2.31 6.36
C ILE A 433 -28.52 0.89 6.79
N GLU A 434 -29.65 0.39 6.37
CA GLU A 434 -29.94 -1.02 6.41
C GLU A 434 -28.94 -1.80 5.55
N ALA A 435 -28.50 -2.98 6.03
CA ALA A 435 -27.45 -3.76 5.37
C ALA A 435 -27.91 -4.19 3.98
N THR A 436 -27.24 -3.69 2.93
CA THR A 436 -27.65 -3.95 1.54
C THR A 436 -26.47 -4.14 0.59
N GLN A 437 -26.72 -4.85 -0.51
CA GLN A 437 -25.91 -4.95 -1.73
C GLN A 437 -26.75 -4.63 -2.99
N ASN A 438 -27.99 -4.15 -2.79
CA ASN A 438 -28.91 -3.86 -3.88
C ASN A 438 -28.45 -2.63 -4.65
N THR A 439 -28.34 -2.77 -5.98
CA THR A 439 -27.84 -1.70 -6.85
C THR A 439 -28.72 -0.47 -6.81
N LYS A 440 -30.06 -0.66 -6.86
CA LYS A 440 -31.00 0.46 -6.91
C LYS A 440 -31.02 1.24 -5.60
N GLU A 441 -31.07 0.55 -4.47
CA GLU A 441 -31.03 1.17 -3.14
C GLU A 441 -29.78 2.01 -2.94
N LEU A 442 -28.59 1.46 -3.30
CA LEU A 442 -27.32 2.19 -3.19
C LEU A 442 -27.27 3.38 -4.15
N GLN A 443 -27.85 3.29 -5.35
CA GLN A 443 -27.94 4.39 -6.30
C GLN A 443 -28.84 5.51 -5.79
N ASP A 444 -30.05 5.17 -5.36
CA ASP A 444 -31.05 6.13 -4.90
C ASP A 444 -30.57 6.84 -3.63
N LEU A 445 -29.96 6.11 -2.70
CA LEU A 445 -29.36 6.67 -1.51
C LEU A 445 -28.18 7.59 -1.83
N ALA A 446 -27.27 7.18 -2.70
CA ALA A 446 -26.11 8.00 -3.08
C ALA A 446 -26.55 9.34 -3.71
N ILE A 447 -27.60 9.31 -4.54
CA ILE A 447 -28.19 10.52 -5.14
C ILE A 447 -28.85 11.40 -4.07
N SER A 448 -29.62 10.82 -3.16
CA SER A 448 -30.23 11.54 -2.05
C SER A 448 -29.18 12.25 -1.20
N LEU A 449 -28.11 11.54 -0.81
CA LEU A 449 -27.01 12.11 -0.04
C LEU A 449 -26.28 13.21 -0.80
N PHE A 450 -26.11 13.06 -2.10
CA PHE A 450 -25.50 14.10 -2.94
C PHE A 450 -26.36 15.37 -2.96
N ARG A 451 -27.65 15.22 -3.27
CA ARG A 451 -28.59 16.34 -3.38
C ARG A 451 -28.79 17.11 -2.07
N GLU A 452 -28.72 16.41 -0.93
CA GLU A 452 -28.82 17.03 0.41
C GLU A 452 -27.70 18.04 0.68
N LYS A 453 -26.50 17.79 0.15
CA LYS A 453 -25.29 18.57 0.46
C LYS A 453 -24.74 19.40 -0.71
N TYR A 454 -25.17 19.08 -1.94
CA TYR A 454 -24.69 19.78 -3.11
C TYR A 454 -25.39 21.14 -3.27
N GLN A 455 -24.62 22.20 -3.25
CA GLN A 455 -25.09 23.59 -3.36
C GLN A 455 -24.81 24.20 -4.74
N GLY A 456 -24.21 23.44 -5.64
CA GLY A 456 -23.78 23.91 -6.96
C GLY A 456 -22.28 23.80 -7.17
N GLY A 457 -21.83 24.30 -8.30
CA GLY A 457 -20.43 24.36 -8.67
C GLY A 457 -19.91 23.12 -9.41
N ALA A 458 -18.71 23.26 -9.93
CA ALA A 458 -18.06 22.21 -10.72
C ALA A 458 -17.46 21.12 -9.84
N ILE A 459 -17.68 19.86 -10.23
CA ILE A 459 -17.10 18.67 -9.58
C ILE A 459 -15.99 18.07 -10.44
N ARG A 460 -14.87 17.76 -9.80
CA ARG A 460 -13.68 17.16 -10.44
C ARG A 460 -13.40 15.73 -10.01
N GLN A 461 -13.90 15.30 -8.88
CA GLN A 461 -13.66 13.96 -8.33
C GLN A 461 -14.93 13.39 -7.72
N ILE A 462 -15.17 12.09 -7.88
CA ILE A 462 -16.25 11.38 -7.21
C ILE A 462 -15.66 10.15 -6.54
N GLY A 463 -16.07 9.88 -5.30
CA GLY A 463 -15.74 8.68 -4.54
C GLY A 463 -16.95 8.14 -3.81
N ILE A 464 -17.10 6.82 -3.76
CA ILE A 464 -18.14 6.13 -3.02
C ILE A 464 -17.54 4.98 -2.22
N SER A 465 -18.06 4.75 -1.02
CA SER A 465 -17.60 3.68 -0.14
C SER A 465 -18.77 3.03 0.59
N GLY A 466 -18.83 1.70 0.51
CA GLY A 466 -19.66 0.88 1.39
C GLY A 466 -18.81 0.41 2.57
N ASN A 467 -19.23 0.75 3.77
CA ASN A 467 -18.50 0.51 5.00
C ASN A 467 -19.29 -0.39 5.94
N GLN A 468 -18.65 -0.84 7.04
CA GLN A 468 -19.26 -1.74 8.04
C GLN A 468 -19.83 -2.99 7.35
N LEU A 469 -18.94 -3.69 6.62
CA LEU A 469 -19.35 -4.84 5.83
C LEU A 469 -19.64 -6.04 6.74
N SER A 470 -20.76 -6.74 6.43
CA SER A 470 -21.15 -8.03 7.02
C SER A 470 -21.31 -9.08 5.94
N ASP A 471 -21.31 -10.36 6.31
CA ASP A 471 -21.52 -11.46 5.37
C ASP A 471 -22.97 -11.50 4.88
N SER A 472 -23.18 -11.67 3.58
CA SER A 472 -24.51 -11.71 2.97
C SER A 472 -25.30 -12.99 3.32
N SER A 473 -24.63 -14.03 3.84
CA SER A 473 -25.27 -15.25 4.34
C SER A 473 -26.10 -15.02 5.61
N VAL A 474 -25.85 -13.91 6.32
CA VAL A 474 -26.57 -13.53 7.54
C VAL A 474 -27.36 -12.26 7.24
N ARG A 475 -28.56 -12.39 6.68
CA ARG A 475 -29.49 -11.27 6.49
C ARG A 475 -30.49 -11.23 7.66
N GLN A 476 -30.54 -10.12 8.36
CA GLN A 476 -31.58 -9.86 9.31
C GLN A 476 -32.87 -9.49 8.53
N LEU A 477 -33.89 -10.34 8.63
CA LEU A 477 -35.19 -10.04 8.02
C LEU A 477 -35.91 -9.01 8.88
N SER A 478 -36.47 -7.98 8.23
CA SER A 478 -37.38 -7.05 8.89
C SER A 478 -38.73 -7.73 9.14
N LEU A 479 -39.19 -7.65 10.38
CA LEU A 479 -40.54 -8.14 10.74
C LEU A 479 -41.69 -7.32 10.10
N PHE A 480 -41.34 -6.16 9.52
CA PHE A 480 -42.28 -5.22 8.93
C PHE A 480 -42.27 -5.23 7.39
N GLU A 481 -41.46 -6.11 6.77
CA GLU A 481 -41.42 -6.24 5.31
C GLU A 481 -42.68 -6.96 4.83
N SER A 482 -43.43 -6.34 3.92
CA SER A 482 -44.63 -6.98 3.36
C SER A 482 -44.23 -8.13 2.44
N VAL A 483 -45.15 -9.11 2.27
CA VAL A 483 -44.94 -10.28 1.40
C VAL A 483 -44.69 -9.84 -0.05
N GLU A 484 -45.35 -8.77 -0.50
CA GLU A 484 -45.21 -8.21 -1.84
C GLU A 484 -43.85 -7.52 -2.04
N GLU A 485 -43.35 -6.77 -1.04
CA GLU A 485 -42.02 -6.18 -1.04
C GLU A 485 -40.93 -7.26 -1.07
N ASN A 486 -41.07 -8.30 -0.28
CA ASN A 486 -40.14 -9.42 -0.26
C ASN A 486 -40.06 -10.15 -1.62
N GLN A 487 -41.21 -10.37 -2.29
CA GLN A 487 -41.26 -10.97 -3.63
C GLN A 487 -40.60 -10.07 -4.69
N THR A 488 -40.82 -8.76 -4.60
CA THR A 488 -40.22 -7.78 -5.51
C THR A 488 -38.70 -7.71 -5.32
N ASN A 489 -38.23 -7.70 -4.08
CA ASN A 489 -36.83 -7.72 -3.74
C ASN A 489 -36.14 -9.01 -4.23
N LYS A 490 -36.74 -10.16 -4.06
CA LYS A 490 -36.24 -11.45 -4.59
C LYS A 490 -36.12 -11.46 -6.11
N LYS A 491 -37.10 -10.91 -6.84
CA LYS A 491 -37.05 -10.80 -8.30
C LYS A 491 -35.92 -9.87 -8.74
N GLN A 492 -35.73 -8.73 -8.06
CA GLN A 492 -34.62 -7.81 -8.36
C GLN A 492 -33.28 -8.44 -8.06
N GLU A 493 -33.11 -9.16 -6.96
CA GLU A 493 -31.89 -9.89 -6.62
C GLU A 493 -31.55 -10.94 -7.69
N SER A 494 -32.53 -11.72 -8.13
CA SER A 494 -32.37 -12.72 -9.19
C SER A 494 -31.95 -12.09 -10.52
N LEU A 495 -32.60 -10.98 -10.89
CA LEU A 495 -32.24 -10.22 -12.11
C LEU A 495 -30.79 -9.67 -12.02
N GLN A 496 -30.41 -9.09 -10.87
CA GLN A 496 -29.05 -8.57 -10.69
C GLN A 496 -28.00 -9.69 -10.77
N LYS A 497 -28.29 -10.84 -10.19
CA LYS A 497 -27.42 -12.02 -10.27
C LYS A 497 -27.25 -12.49 -11.72
N ALA A 498 -28.34 -12.60 -12.48
CA ALA A 498 -28.29 -12.99 -13.90
C ALA A 498 -27.47 -11.98 -14.73
N ILE A 499 -27.62 -10.67 -14.48
CA ILE A 499 -26.82 -9.63 -15.15
C ILE A 499 -25.34 -9.77 -14.80
N ASP A 500 -25.03 -10.02 -13.52
CA ASP A 500 -23.64 -10.19 -13.08
C ASP A 500 -23.02 -11.45 -13.70
N GLU A 501 -23.74 -12.57 -13.81
CA GLU A 501 -23.30 -13.80 -14.47
C GLU A 501 -23.04 -13.60 -15.98
N ILE A 502 -23.93 -12.88 -16.69
CA ILE A 502 -23.73 -12.52 -18.09
C ILE A 502 -22.45 -11.67 -18.25
N ARG A 503 -22.28 -10.66 -17.41
CA ARG A 503 -21.10 -9.79 -17.42
C ARG A 503 -19.79 -10.51 -17.09
N GLU A 504 -19.85 -11.53 -16.25
CA GLU A 504 -18.70 -12.34 -15.89
C GLU A 504 -18.30 -13.30 -17.01
N THR A 505 -19.29 -13.86 -17.71
CA THR A 505 -19.07 -14.81 -18.81
C THR A 505 -18.64 -14.14 -20.12
N PHE A 506 -19.24 -12.99 -20.45
CA PHE A 506 -19.10 -12.37 -21.79
C PHE A 506 -18.42 -11.00 -21.79
N ASP A 507 -17.96 -10.48 -20.66
CA ASP A 507 -17.43 -9.14 -20.41
C ASP A 507 -18.50 -8.18 -19.84
N PHE A 508 -18.02 -7.23 -19.05
CA PHE A 508 -18.84 -6.20 -18.38
C PHE A 508 -19.69 -5.38 -19.36
N LEU A 509 -19.18 -5.14 -20.57
CA LEU A 509 -19.85 -4.33 -21.59
C LEU A 509 -20.90 -5.11 -22.40
N SER A 510 -21.05 -6.43 -22.21
CA SER A 510 -22.01 -7.25 -22.95
C SER A 510 -23.47 -6.86 -22.67
N ILE A 511 -23.75 -6.36 -21.47
CA ILE A 511 -25.08 -5.83 -21.09
C ILE A 511 -24.92 -4.51 -20.34
N GLN A 512 -25.51 -3.44 -20.89
CA GLN A 512 -25.37 -2.08 -20.37
C GLN A 512 -26.71 -1.33 -20.32
N LYS A 513 -26.77 -0.34 -19.43
CA LYS A 513 -27.87 0.62 -19.41
C LYS A 513 -27.69 1.63 -20.56
N ALA A 514 -28.77 2.06 -21.20
CA ALA A 514 -28.73 3.10 -22.22
C ALA A 514 -28.06 4.41 -21.74
N SER A 515 -28.15 4.69 -20.43
CA SER A 515 -27.49 5.84 -19.81
C SER A 515 -25.96 5.81 -19.90
N SER A 516 -25.33 4.63 -20.12
CA SER A 516 -23.88 4.51 -20.33
C SER A 516 -23.39 5.16 -21.66
N LEU A 517 -24.33 5.43 -22.58
CA LEU A 517 -24.07 6.14 -23.84
C LEU A 517 -24.33 7.66 -23.73
N SER A 518 -24.81 8.13 -22.56
CA SER A 518 -25.09 9.56 -22.36
C SER A 518 -23.81 10.38 -22.18
N GLU A 519 -23.87 11.66 -22.54
CA GLU A 519 -22.80 12.62 -22.26
C GLU A 519 -22.48 12.64 -20.75
N GLY A 520 -21.21 12.60 -20.40
CA GLY A 520 -20.74 12.53 -19.01
C GLY A 520 -20.62 11.13 -18.43
N SER A 521 -21.13 10.07 -19.09
CA SER A 521 -20.91 8.69 -18.65
C SER A 521 -19.43 8.30 -18.67
N ARG A 522 -19.05 7.47 -17.68
CA ARG A 522 -17.67 6.96 -17.56
C ARG A 522 -17.59 5.43 -17.58
N VAL A 523 -18.70 4.72 -17.76
CA VAL A 523 -18.76 3.25 -17.69
C VAL A 523 -17.84 2.60 -18.71
N ILE A 524 -17.98 2.95 -20.01
CA ILE A 524 -17.21 2.37 -21.11
C ILE A 524 -15.72 2.66 -20.93
N TYR A 525 -15.38 3.91 -20.59
CA TYR A 525 -14.00 4.30 -20.34
C TYR A 525 -13.41 3.53 -19.14
N ARG A 526 -14.16 3.46 -18.04
CA ARG A 526 -13.72 2.81 -16.80
C ARG A 526 -13.45 1.32 -16.97
N ASN A 527 -14.20 0.64 -17.83
CA ASN A 527 -14.00 -0.79 -18.10
C ASN A 527 -12.67 -1.09 -18.82
N LYS A 528 -12.08 -0.08 -19.45
CA LYS A 528 -10.75 -0.18 -20.09
C LYS A 528 -9.59 0.06 -19.11
N LEU A 529 -9.87 0.30 -17.82
CA LEU A 529 -8.88 0.66 -16.83
C LEU A 529 -8.71 -0.44 -15.77
N ILE A 530 -7.48 -0.66 -15.36
CA ILE A 530 -7.11 -1.40 -14.15
C ILE A 530 -6.41 -0.42 -13.20
N GLY A 531 -6.90 -0.30 -11.95
CA GLY A 531 -6.33 0.63 -10.99
C GLY A 531 -6.35 2.10 -11.40
N GLY A 532 -7.23 2.47 -12.35
CA GLY A 532 -7.34 3.84 -12.88
C GLY A 532 -6.43 4.16 -14.07
N HIS A 533 -5.66 3.17 -14.58
CA HIS A 533 -4.76 3.30 -15.71
C HIS A 533 -5.11 2.31 -16.83
N ALA A 534 -4.68 2.57 -18.06
CA ALA A 534 -4.98 1.72 -19.20
C ALA A 534 -4.57 0.26 -18.97
N ALA A 535 -5.50 -0.67 -19.24
CA ALA A 535 -5.27 -2.09 -19.08
C ALA A 535 -4.32 -2.65 -20.15
N SER A 536 -4.46 -2.20 -21.41
CA SER A 536 -3.61 -2.63 -22.53
C SER A 536 -3.45 -1.52 -23.56
N GLN A 537 -2.43 -1.61 -24.43
CA GLN A 537 -2.21 -0.65 -25.53
C GLN A 537 -3.22 -0.79 -26.66
N ASP A 538 -3.74 -1.99 -26.91
CA ASP A 538 -4.69 -2.26 -28.00
C ASP A 538 -6.06 -1.61 -27.82
N LYS A 539 -6.31 -1.08 -26.63
CA LYS A 539 -7.51 -0.30 -26.33
C LYS A 539 -7.12 1.18 -26.21
N GLU A 540 -6.79 1.82 -27.36
CA GLU A 540 -6.63 3.28 -27.37
C GLU A 540 -7.86 3.94 -26.73
N VAL A 541 -7.63 4.50 -25.57
CA VAL A 541 -8.65 5.23 -24.84
C VAL A 541 -8.66 6.65 -25.38
N LYS A 542 -9.26 6.87 -26.56
CA LYS A 542 -9.59 8.22 -26.98
C LYS A 542 -10.64 8.74 -26.01
N ASP A 543 -10.26 9.74 -25.21
CA ASP A 543 -11.24 10.53 -24.47
C ASP A 543 -12.19 11.13 -25.50
N VAL A 544 -13.42 10.67 -25.52
CA VAL A 544 -14.50 11.36 -26.19
C VAL A 544 -14.76 12.60 -25.34
N SER A 545 -14.22 13.73 -25.78
CA SER A 545 -14.39 15.07 -25.22
C SER A 545 -15.86 15.48 -25.14
#